data_6d8d05ff7ac6889228bfa8b3e97e5730
#
_entry.id   6d8d05ff7ac6889228bfa8b3e97e5730
#
_cell.length_a   1.000
_cell.length_b   1.000
_cell.length_c   1.000
_cell.angle_alpha   90.00
_cell.angle_beta   90.00
_cell.angle_gamma   90.00
#
_symmetry.space_group_name_H-M   'P 1'
#
loop_
_entity.id
_entity.type
_entity.pdbx_description
1 polymer ?
#
loop_
_entity_poly.entity_id
_entity_poly.type
_entity_poly.pdbx_seq_one_letter_code
_entity_poly.pdbx_strand_id
1 'polypeptide(L)'
;PEERAAFPQLLARGFADSFRHFHPDADGCFTYWSQRANNRPVNKGLRIDYAVVSRRLLPGQGAATGAPVVFDAFHLDRECVGLSDHCAVGVSLALK
;
A
#
# COMPACT_ATOMS: atom_id res chain seq x y z
N PRO A 1 0.59 21.68 -5.07
CA PRO A 1 -0.52 21.73 -4.15
C PRO A 1 -0.21 21.04 -2.84
N GLU A 2 -0.87 21.43 -1.80
CA GLU A 2 -0.69 20.90 -0.46
C GLU A 2 -0.94 19.39 -0.37
N GLU A 3 -1.89 18.88 -1.14
CA GLU A 3 -2.23 17.47 -1.16
C GLU A 3 -1.07 16.60 -1.67
N ARG A 4 -0.31 17.09 -2.62
CA ARG A 4 0.84 16.36 -3.15
C ARG A 4 1.99 16.30 -2.16
N ALA A 5 2.09 17.31 -1.28
CA ALA A 5 3.16 17.35 -0.28
C ALA A 5 2.82 16.56 0.99
N ALA A 6 1.52 16.35 1.28
CA ALA A 6 1.09 15.74 2.53
C ALA A 6 1.59 14.31 2.71
N PHE A 7 1.53 13.48 1.67
CA PHE A 7 1.95 12.09 1.77
C PHE A 7 3.48 11.94 1.95
N PRO A 8 4.32 12.59 1.15
CA PRO A 8 5.76 12.58 1.41
C PRO A 8 6.13 13.12 2.79
N GLN A 9 5.43 14.14 3.29
CA GLN A 9 5.66 14.66 4.62
C GLN A 9 5.33 13.65 5.71
N LEU A 10 4.25 12.90 5.55
CA LEU A 10 3.88 11.83 6.46
C LEU A 10 4.98 10.76 6.49
N LEU A 11 5.45 10.34 5.32
CA LEU A 11 6.50 9.34 5.23
C LEU A 11 7.80 9.82 5.89
N ALA A 12 8.10 11.10 5.78
CA ALA A 12 9.31 11.67 6.38
C ALA A 12 9.27 11.69 7.91
N ARG A 13 8.08 11.49 8.50
CA ARG A 13 7.92 11.49 9.97
C ARG A 13 7.98 10.11 10.60
N GLY A 14 8.59 9.15 9.92
CA GLY A 14 8.80 7.81 10.48
C GLY A 14 7.75 6.79 10.06
N PHE A 15 7.02 7.08 8.99
CA PHE A 15 6.04 6.16 8.41
C PHE A 15 6.55 5.65 7.06
N ALA A 16 6.00 4.54 6.61
CA ALA A 16 6.36 3.97 5.33
C ALA A 16 5.12 3.53 4.55
N ASP A 17 5.18 3.71 3.24
CA ASP A 17 4.25 3.09 2.30
C ASP A 17 4.64 1.63 2.21
N SER A 18 3.88 0.76 2.89
CA SER A 18 4.26 -0.65 3.04
C SER A 18 4.35 -1.36 1.69
N PHE A 19 3.42 -1.12 0.77
CA PHE A 19 3.46 -1.78 -0.52
C PHE A 19 4.75 -1.42 -1.28
N ARG A 20 5.09 -0.12 -1.34
CA ARG A 20 6.29 0.31 -2.06
C ARG A 20 7.57 -0.20 -1.38
N HIS A 21 7.55 -0.36 -0.05
CA HIS A 21 8.69 -0.90 0.66
C HIS A 21 9.02 -2.34 0.24
N PHE A 22 7.99 -3.20 0.15
CA PHE A 22 8.19 -4.60 -0.21
C PHE A 22 8.26 -4.82 -1.72
N HIS A 23 7.74 -3.89 -2.50
CA HIS A 23 7.69 -3.99 -3.96
C HIS A 23 8.21 -2.71 -4.59
N PRO A 24 9.52 -2.38 -4.39
CA PRO A 24 10.06 -1.07 -4.77
C PRO A 24 10.01 -0.82 -6.28
N ASP A 25 10.07 -1.87 -7.09
CA ASP A 25 10.10 -1.76 -8.54
C ASP A 25 8.79 -2.14 -9.21
N ALA A 26 7.74 -2.41 -8.43
CA ALA A 26 6.45 -2.81 -8.98
C ALA A 26 5.83 -1.65 -9.77
N ASP A 27 5.31 -1.98 -10.95
CA ASP A 27 4.66 -1.04 -11.84
C ASP A 27 3.30 -1.61 -12.26
N GLY A 28 2.34 -0.72 -12.55
CA GLY A 28 1.01 -1.17 -12.96
C GLY A 28 0.21 -1.82 -11.84
N CYS A 29 0.63 -1.69 -10.59
CA CYS A 29 -0.07 -2.23 -9.43
C CYS A 29 -0.97 -1.14 -8.84
N PHE A 30 -2.17 -1.03 -9.37
CA PHE A 30 -3.09 0.03 -9.00
C PHE A 30 -4.12 -0.45 -7.99
N THR A 31 -4.78 0.51 -7.34
CA THR A 31 -5.83 0.23 -6.36
C THR A 31 -7.17 0.83 -6.75
N TYR A 32 -7.20 1.62 -7.82
CA TYR A 32 -8.39 2.28 -8.31
C TYR A 32 -8.37 2.32 -9.84
N TRP A 33 -9.50 2.06 -10.45
CA TRP A 33 -9.71 2.16 -11.89
C TRP A 33 -11.07 2.78 -12.14
N SER A 34 -11.14 3.79 -13.02
CA SER A 34 -12.40 4.43 -13.34
C SER A 34 -13.38 3.43 -13.98
N GLN A 35 -14.53 3.22 -13.35
CA GLN A 35 -15.59 2.39 -13.91
C GLN A 35 -16.28 3.09 -15.11
N ARG A 36 -16.42 4.40 -15.00
CA ARG A 36 -17.03 5.20 -16.08
C ARG A 36 -16.22 5.05 -17.38
N ALA A 37 -14.90 5.05 -17.29
CA ALA A 37 -14.03 4.91 -18.43
C ALA A 37 -13.72 3.44 -18.78
N ASN A 38 -14.23 2.49 -17.97
CA ASN A 38 -13.98 1.06 -18.14
C ASN A 38 -12.48 0.75 -18.23
N ASN A 39 -11.71 1.31 -17.29
CA ASN A 39 -10.25 1.26 -17.34
C ASN A 39 -9.66 0.00 -16.72
N ARG A 40 -10.43 -0.78 -15.95
CA ARG A 40 -9.89 -1.94 -15.24
C ARG A 40 -9.42 -3.06 -16.19
N PRO A 41 -10.16 -3.42 -17.25
CA PRO A 41 -9.69 -4.47 -18.16
C PRO A 41 -8.38 -4.14 -18.85
N VAL A 42 -8.09 -2.85 -19.08
CA VAL A 42 -6.84 -2.39 -19.71
C VAL A 42 -5.81 -1.95 -18.69
N ASN A 43 -6.11 -2.13 -17.39
CA ASN A 43 -5.26 -1.79 -16.26
C ASN A 43 -4.75 -0.34 -16.31
N LYS A 44 -5.65 0.60 -16.59
CA LYS A 44 -5.34 2.03 -16.55
C LYS A 44 -5.92 2.60 -15.27
N GLY A 45 -5.08 2.79 -14.28
CA GLY A 45 -5.55 3.16 -12.95
C GLY A 45 -4.57 4.02 -12.18
N LEU A 46 -4.83 4.12 -10.88
CA LEU A 46 -4.02 4.90 -9.94
C LEU A 46 -3.81 4.06 -8.68
N ARG A 47 -2.66 4.23 -8.05
CA ARG A 47 -2.40 3.68 -6.72
C ARG A 47 -2.63 4.78 -5.70
N ILE A 48 -3.83 4.84 -5.16
CA ILE A 48 -4.26 5.90 -4.25
C ILE A 48 -4.73 5.39 -2.89
N ASP A 49 -4.76 4.07 -2.69
CA ASP A 49 -5.07 3.46 -1.40
C ASP A 49 -3.78 2.85 -0.85
N TYR A 50 -3.47 3.13 0.42
CA TYR A 50 -2.20 2.77 1.03
C TYR A 50 -2.42 2.10 2.37
N ALA A 51 -1.54 1.17 2.72
CA ALA A 51 -1.40 0.69 4.09
C ALA A 51 -0.10 1.29 4.64
N VAL A 52 -0.23 2.40 5.32
CA VAL A 52 0.91 3.12 5.90
C VAL A 52 1.22 2.53 7.26
N VAL A 53 2.48 2.21 7.49
CA VAL A 53 2.91 1.58 8.74
C VAL A 53 4.03 2.41 9.37
N SER A 54 4.18 2.27 10.69
CA SER A 54 5.34 2.82 11.36
C SER A 54 6.59 2.11 10.82
N ARG A 55 7.61 2.90 10.47
CA ARG A 55 8.86 2.36 9.92
C ARG A 55 9.52 1.38 10.89
N ARG A 56 9.33 1.56 12.19
CA ARG A 56 9.87 0.66 13.21
C ARG A 56 9.31 -0.76 13.15
N LEU A 57 8.17 -0.95 12.49
CA LEU A 57 7.54 -2.27 12.35
C LEU A 57 8.07 -3.05 11.15
N LEU A 58 8.88 -2.43 10.30
CA LEU A 58 9.45 -3.09 9.14
C LEU A 58 10.63 -3.98 9.55
N PRO A 59 10.95 -5.03 8.77
CA PRO A 59 12.08 -5.90 9.09
C PRO A 59 13.38 -5.12 9.18
N GLY A 60 14.22 -5.48 10.16
CA GLY A 60 15.54 -4.88 10.30
C GLY A 60 15.57 -3.48 10.92
N GLN A 61 14.46 -3.00 11.44
CA GLN A 61 14.40 -1.65 12.02
C GLN A 61 14.60 -1.63 13.54
N GLY A 62 15.09 -2.71 14.11
CA GLY A 62 15.41 -2.76 15.54
C GLY A 62 14.19 -2.74 16.45
N ALA A 63 13.10 -3.32 16.02
CA ALA A 63 11.88 -3.36 16.82
C ALA A 63 12.13 -4.04 18.16
N ALA A 64 11.45 -3.54 19.21
CA ALA A 64 11.55 -4.12 20.54
C ALA A 64 11.05 -5.56 20.56
N THR A 65 11.59 -6.36 21.48
CA THR A 65 11.14 -7.73 21.70
C THR A 65 9.62 -7.73 21.97
N GLY A 66 8.89 -8.58 21.26
CA GLY A 66 7.44 -8.67 21.40
C GLY A 66 6.67 -7.73 20.48
N ALA A 67 7.35 -6.80 19.81
CA ALA A 67 6.67 -5.91 18.86
C ALA A 67 6.28 -6.68 17.59
N PRO A 68 5.14 -6.34 16.97
CA PRO A 68 4.79 -6.97 15.70
C PRO A 68 5.76 -6.55 14.61
N VAL A 69 5.93 -7.42 13.60
CA VAL A 69 6.74 -7.11 12.42
C VAL A 69 5.84 -7.24 11.20
N VAL A 70 5.84 -6.21 10.36
CA VAL A 70 5.20 -6.25 9.05
C VAL A 70 6.15 -7.00 8.13
N PHE A 71 5.68 -8.08 7.51
CA PHE A 71 6.54 -8.88 6.64
C PHE A 71 6.06 -8.96 5.19
N ASP A 72 4.91 -8.39 4.88
CA ASP A 72 4.42 -8.34 3.51
C ASP A 72 3.35 -7.25 3.36
N ALA A 73 3.20 -6.75 2.15
CA ALA A 73 2.12 -5.85 1.76
C ALA A 73 1.60 -6.28 0.39
N PHE A 74 0.29 -6.18 0.18
CA PHE A 74 -0.32 -6.76 -1.01
C PHE A 74 -1.58 -6.02 -1.42
N HIS A 75 -1.99 -6.24 -2.68
CA HIS A 75 -3.28 -5.79 -3.21
C HIS A 75 -4.14 -7.02 -3.52
N LEU A 76 -5.43 -6.96 -3.15
CA LEU A 76 -6.41 -8.00 -3.51
C LEU A 76 -7.14 -7.57 -4.78
N ASP A 77 -6.39 -7.40 -5.86
CA ASP A 77 -6.89 -6.80 -7.09
C ASP A 77 -7.86 -7.71 -7.86
N ARG A 78 -7.76 -9.03 -7.68
CA ARG A 78 -8.62 -9.99 -8.36
C ARG A 78 -9.91 -10.24 -7.62
N GLU A 79 -9.86 -10.25 -6.29
CA GLU A 79 -11.00 -10.60 -5.44
C GLU A 79 -12.07 -9.52 -5.43
N CYS A 80 -11.72 -8.30 -5.78
CA CYS A 80 -12.64 -7.16 -5.73
C CYS A 80 -13.22 -6.79 -7.10
N VAL A 81 -12.96 -7.57 -8.14
CA VAL A 81 -13.47 -7.28 -9.47
C VAL A 81 -15.01 -7.33 -9.47
N GLY A 82 -15.62 -6.24 -9.96
CA GLY A 82 -17.07 -6.13 -10.04
C GLY A 82 -17.74 -5.68 -8.74
N LEU A 83 -17.00 -5.59 -7.63
CA LEU A 83 -17.56 -5.17 -6.35
C LEU A 83 -17.33 -3.69 -6.07
N SER A 84 -16.24 -3.13 -6.59
CA SER A 84 -15.86 -1.74 -6.35
C SER A 84 -14.95 -1.26 -7.47
N ASP A 85 -14.82 0.04 -7.63
CA ASP A 85 -13.81 0.66 -8.50
C ASP A 85 -12.43 0.71 -7.83
N HIS A 86 -12.34 0.28 -6.57
CA HIS A 86 -11.08 0.08 -5.84
C HIS A 86 -10.83 -1.41 -5.61
N CYS A 87 -9.59 -1.77 -5.30
CA CYS A 87 -9.27 -3.05 -4.70
C CYS A 87 -8.83 -2.84 -3.25
N ALA A 88 -8.94 -3.89 -2.45
CA ALA A 88 -8.45 -3.85 -1.07
C ALA A 88 -6.92 -3.90 -1.04
N VAL A 89 -6.34 -3.22 -0.07
CA VAL A 89 -4.90 -3.29 0.20
C VAL A 89 -4.70 -3.84 1.61
N GLY A 90 -3.58 -4.50 1.85
CA GLY A 90 -3.35 -5.09 3.15
C GLY A 90 -1.89 -5.31 3.45
N VAL A 91 -1.64 -5.65 4.71
CA VAL A 91 -0.32 -6.04 5.19
C VAL A 91 -0.44 -7.31 6.02
N SER A 92 0.63 -8.06 6.06
CA SER A 92 0.75 -9.25 6.91
C SER A 92 1.68 -8.94 8.08
N LEU A 93 1.21 -9.27 9.28
CA LEU A 93 1.95 -9.03 10.52
C LEU A 93 2.31 -10.36 11.17
N ALA A 94 3.48 -10.43 11.77
CA ALA A 94 3.85 -11.50 12.67
C ALA A 94 4.01 -10.93 14.07
N LEU A 95 3.40 -11.59 15.05
CA LEU A 95 3.58 -11.28 16.47
C LEU A 95 4.71 -12.13 17.01
N LYS A 96 5.61 -11.51 17.74
CA LYS A 96 6.72 -12.23 18.37
C LYS A 96 6.47 -12.45 19.84
#